data_e5f0f71d3b3a1d837874c3a1742becf6
#
_entry.id   e5f0f71d3b3a1d837874c3a1742becf6
#
_cell.length_a   1.000
_cell.length_b   1.000
_cell.length_c   1.000
_cell.angle_alpha   90.00
_cell.angle_beta   90.00
_cell.angle_gamma   90.00
#
_symmetry.space_group_name_H-M   'P 1'
#
loop_
_entity.id
_entity.type
_entity.pdbx_description
1 polymer ?
#
loop_
_entity_poly.entity_id
_entity_poly.type
_entity_poly.pdbx_seq_one_letter_code
_entity_poly.pdbx_strand_id
1 'polypeptide(L)'
;LNGITYFSPFKFMENPFMPQPDIVGISLMNQSVTHLQNNISQVHRGEYGRLQGIDFPFNQRQFNIRFTVSNYLSNQRNAFAYQLKGFDKEWNSTEERNVSYSNLPPGHYTFLLKACNNDGKWCEMPTEFFIHITPMWYQTWIARCIFILCGLGIIGWIMYFFIARTRMKMQLQVETLEHNKIQEINNEKVRFYMNMSHELRTPLSLIIAPLEDMMKLSRMLDKKLQRDLQYVYQNS
;
A
#
# COMPACT_ATOMS: atom_id res chain seq x y z
N LEU A 1 -72.04 -39.31 -19.55
CA LEU A 1 -72.61 -38.09 -20.17
C LEU A 1 -71.48 -37.24 -20.70
N ASN A 2 -71.24 -37.32 -22.02
CA ASN A 2 -70.26 -36.43 -22.67
C ASN A 2 -70.94 -35.10 -22.91
N GLY A 3 -70.66 -34.14 -22.08
CA GLY A 3 -71.10 -32.74 -22.21
C GLY A 3 -70.27 -32.03 -23.25
N ILE A 4 -70.96 -31.33 -24.17
CA ILE A 4 -70.27 -30.36 -25.10
C ILE A 4 -70.18 -29.02 -24.38
N THR A 5 -68.96 -28.52 -24.17
CA THR A 5 -68.75 -27.22 -23.63
C THR A 5 -68.75 -26.21 -24.79
N TYR A 6 -69.74 -25.35 -24.84
CA TYR A 6 -69.83 -24.26 -25.82
C TYR A 6 -69.28 -22.98 -25.23
N PHE A 7 -68.35 -22.36 -25.91
CA PHE A 7 -67.84 -21.02 -25.55
C PHE A 7 -67.96 -20.08 -26.74
N SER A 8 -68.28 -18.81 -26.46
CA SER A 8 -68.30 -17.73 -27.46
C SER A 8 -66.94 -17.03 -27.45
N PRO A 9 -66.18 -17.04 -28.56
CA PRO A 9 -64.87 -16.39 -28.61
C PRO A 9 -64.92 -14.87 -28.45
N PHE A 10 -66.11 -14.25 -28.67
CA PHE A 10 -66.31 -12.81 -28.51
C PHE A 10 -66.62 -12.35 -27.07
N LYS A 11 -66.67 -13.26 -26.10
CA LYS A 11 -66.95 -12.98 -24.69
C LYS A 11 -65.72 -13.04 -23.80
N PHE A 12 -64.50 -13.12 -24.36
CA PHE A 12 -63.30 -12.99 -23.57
C PHE A 12 -63.15 -11.52 -23.15
N MET A 13 -63.44 -11.21 -21.91
CA MET A 13 -63.08 -9.94 -21.29
C MET A 13 -61.59 -9.98 -20.99
N GLU A 14 -60.81 -9.13 -21.66
CA GLU A 14 -59.42 -8.92 -21.26
C GLU A 14 -59.36 -8.45 -19.81
N ASN A 15 -58.40 -8.94 -19.07
CA ASN A 15 -58.19 -8.50 -17.69
C ASN A 15 -57.62 -7.07 -17.66
N PRO A 16 -58.41 -6.04 -17.27
CA PRO A 16 -57.93 -4.67 -17.23
C PRO A 16 -56.96 -4.40 -16.08
N PHE A 17 -56.81 -5.37 -15.16
CA PHE A 17 -55.98 -5.19 -13.98
C PHE A 17 -54.49 -5.26 -14.34
N MET A 18 -53.78 -4.17 -14.04
CA MET A 18 -52.34 -4.11 -14.18
C MET A 18 -51.69 -4.39 -12.85
N PRO A 19 -51.06 -5.57 -12.69
CA PRO A 19 -50.52 -6.00 -11.39
C PRO A 19 -49.27 -5.22 -11.07
N GLN A 20 -49.22 -4.58 -9.89
CA GLN A 20 -48.01 -3.97 -9.37
C GLN A 20 -47.20 -5.01 -8.61
N PRO A 21 -45.95 -5.22 -8.98
CA PRO A 21 -45.07 -6.12 -8.25
C PRO A 21 -44.58 -5.47 -6.93
N ASP A 22 -44.37 -6.28 -5.92
CA ASP A 22 -43.84 -5.85 -4.62
C ASP A 22 -42.64 -6.70 -4.22
N ILE A 23 -41.64 -6.08 -3.59
CA ILE A 23 -40.44 -6.79 -3.13
C ILE A 23 -40.74 -7.33 -1.71
N VAL A 24 -40.74 -8.65 -1.61
CA VAL A 24 -41.13 -9.36 -0.38
C VAL A 24 -39.93 -9.61 0.51
N GLY A 25 -38.76 -9.77 -0.06
CA GLY A 25 -37.59 -10.07 0.74
C GLY A 25 -36.29 -10.15 -0.03
N ILE A 26 -35.23 -10.04 0.72
CA ILE A 26 -33.87 -10.18 0.21
C ILE A 26 -33.21 -11.28 1.02
N SER A 27 -32.46 -12.13 0.37
CA SER A 27 -31.63 -13.15 1.02
C SER A 27 -30.18 -13.00 0.62
N LEU A 28 -29.32 -13.10 1.61
CA LEU A 28 -27.87 -13.12 1.49
C LEU A 28 -27.39 -14.54 1.72
N MET A 29 -26.64 -15.10 0.77
CA MET A 29 -26.11 -16.47 0.90
C MET A 29 -27.13 -17.49 1.44
N ASN A 30 -28.38 -17.48 0.92
CA ASN A 30 -29.53 -18.31 1.37
C ASN A 30 -30.12 -18.00 2.76
N GLN A 31 -29.66 -16.95 3.44
CA GLN A 31 -30.25 -16.48 4.69
C GLN A 31 -31.14 -15.25 4.45
N SER A 32 -32.38 -15.27 4.90
CA SER A 32 -33.32 -14.15 4.76
C SER A 32 -32.85 -12.95 5.60
N VAL A 33 -32.66 -11.79 4.94
CA VAL A 33 -32.23 -10.55 5.61
C VAL A 33 -33.28 -10.02 6.60
N THR A 34 -34.53 -10.43 6.45
CA THR A 34 -35.61 -10.07 7.39
C THR A 34 -35.36 -10.57 8.81
N HIS A 35 -34.54 -11.60 8.98
CA HIS A 35 -34.10 -12.12 10.30
C HIS A 35 -32.71 -11.65 10.72
N LEU A 36 -31.93 -11.03 9.81
CA LEU A 36 -30.58 -10.50 10.09
C LEU A 36 -30.65 -9.03 10.58
N GLN A 37 -31.45 -8.78 11.60
CA GLN A 37 -31.57 -7.45 12.25
C GLN A 37 -30.30 -7.07 13.03
N ASN A 38 -29.23 -7.81 12.92
CA ASN A 38 -27.96 -7.58 13.60
C ASN A 38 -26.88 -7.05 12.64
N ASN A 39 -26.64 -5.74 12.69
CA ASN A 39 -25.41 -5.00 12.36
C ASN A 39 -24.75 -5.15 10.97
N ILE A 40 -25.32 -5.89 10.01
CA ILE A 40 -24.59 -6.20 8.76
C ILE A 40 -25.18 -5.46 7.55
N SER A 41 -26.48 -5.15 7.56
CA SER A 41 -27.13 -4.40 6.48
C SER A 41 -28.25 -3.54 7.03
N GLN A 42 -28.35 -2.30 6.59
CA GLN A 42 -29.43 -1.40 6.95
C GLN A 42 -30.54 -1.53 5.90
N VAL A 43 -31.72 -1.96 6.35
CA VAL A 43 -32.90 -2.09 5.50
C VAL A 43 -33.73 -0.81 5.63
N HIS A 44 -33.90 -0.12 4.51
CA HIS A 44 -34.77 1.06 4.44
C HIS A 44 -36.21 0.64 4.14
N ARG A 45 -37.13 1.01 5.01
CA ARG A 45 -38.55 0.74 4.85
C ARG A 45 -39.29 2.06 4.62
N GLY A 46 -40.16 2.07 3.63
CA GLY A 46 -41.05 3.18 3.38
C GLY A 46 -42.36 3.09 4.15
N GLU A 47 -43.36 3.86 3.69
CA GLU A 47 -44.68 3.81 4.23
C GLU A 47 -45.26 2.39 4.16
N TYR A 48 -46.03 2.02 5.16
CA TYR A 48 -46.65 0.69 5.31
C TYR A 48 -45.67 -0.48 5.38
N GLY A 49 -44.39 -0.23 5.77
CA GLY A 49 -43.37 -1.27 5.96
C GLY A 49 -42.82 -1.92 4.68
N ARG A 50 -43.11 -1.34 3.51
CA ARG A 50 -42.55 -1.81 2.23
C ARG A 50 -41.05 -1.64 2.18
N LEU A 51 -40.36 -2.59 1.59
CA LEU A 51 -38.91 -2.54 1.38
C LEU A 51 -38.60 -1.52 0.30
N GLN A 52 -37.89 -0.45 0.62
CA GLN A 52 -37.48 0.60 -0.34
C GLN A 52 -36.00 0.53 -0.70
N GLY A 53 -35.18 0.00 0.18
CA GLY A 53 -33.75 -0.08 -0.10
C GLY A 53 -32.98 -0.89 0.93
N ILE A 54 -31.73 -1.13 0.60
CA ILE A 54 -30.81 -1.86 1.46
C ILE A 54 -29.37 -1.42 1.22
N ASP A 55 -28.61 -1.28 2.32
CA ASP A 55 -27.17 -1.03 2.30
C ASP A 55 -26.42 -2.33 2.59
N PHE A 56 -25.52 -2.71 1.70
CA PHE A 56 -24.67 -3.87 1.86
C PHE A 56 -23.22 -3.47 2.08
N PRO A 57 -22.50 -4.14 3.00
CA PRO A 57 -21.06 -4.02 3.07
C PRO A 57 -20.40 -4.74 1.88
N PHE A 58 -19.24 -4.29 1.47
CA PHE A 58 -18.49 -4.82 0.31
C PHE A 58 -18.26 -6.36 0.33
N ASN A 59 -18.18 -6.97 1.49
CA ASN A 59 -17.98 -8.42 1.63
C ASN A 59 -19.23 -9.26 1.28
N GLN A 60 -20.40 -8.62 1.12
CA GLN A 60 -21.66 -9.29 0.81
C GLN A 60 -22.15 -8.91 -0.58
N ARG A 61 -21.49 -9.42 -1.61
CA ARG A 61 -21.76 -9.07 -3.01
C ARG A 61 -22.73 -10.01 -3.70
N GLN A 62 -23.20 -11.04 -3.02
CA GLN A 62 -24.15 -12.02 -3.57
C GLN A 62 -25.45 -11.94 -2.78
N PHE A 63 -26.50 -11.56 -3.47
CA PHE A 63 -27.84 -11.46 -2.89
C PHE A 63 -28.89 -11.93 -3.88
N ASN A 64 -30.02 -12.35 -3.34
CA ASN A 64 -31.19 -12.75 -4.10
C ASN A 64 -32.37 -11.85 -3.68
N ILE A 65 -33.01 -11.24 -4.67
CA ILE A 65 -34.21 -10.41 -4.49
C ILE A 65 -35.41 -11.28 -4.79
N ARG A 66 -36.33 -11.39 -3.82
CA ARG A 66 -37.57 -12.11 -3.97
C ARG A 66 -38.72 -11.12 -4.05
N PHE A 67 -39.55 -11.26 -5.06
CA PHE A 67 -40.69 -10.40 -5.32
C PHE A 67 -41.96 -11.21 -5.56
N THR A 68 -43.06 -10.53 -5.43
CA THR A 68 -44.40 -11.10 -5.67
C THR A 68 -45.28 -10.12 -6.40
N VAL A 69 -46.38 -10.57 -6.86
CA VAL A 69 -47.42 -9.73 -7.47
C VAL A 69 -48.80 -10.18 -6.93
N SER A 70 -49.61 -9.21 -6.57
CA SER A 70 -50.99 -9.46 -6.12
C SER A 70 -51.91 -9.61 -7.34
N ASN A 71 -51.89 -10.80 -7.96
CA ASN A 71 -52.77 -11.17 -9.02
C ASN A 71 -53.52 -12.43 -8.63
N TYR A 72 -54.80 -12.28 -8.28
CA TYR A 72 -55.64 -13.38 -7.77
C TYR A 72 -56.28 -14.23 -8.87
N LEU A 73 -56.31 -13.73 -10.13
CA LEU A 73 -57.00 -14.43 -11.24
C LEU A 73 -56.20 -15.56 -11.87
N SER A 74 -54.86 -15.43 -11.95
CA SER A 74 -54.00 -16.49 -12.46
C SER A 74 -52.59 -16.29 -11.96
N ASN A 75 -52.20 -17.10 -10.95
CA ASN A 75 -50.92 -16.97 -10.28
C ASN A 75 -49.75 -17.63 -11.05
N GLN A 76 -50.04 -18.42 -12.09
CA GLN A 76 -49.08 -19.24 -12.80
C GLN A 76 -48.56 -18.66 -14.13
N ARG A 77 -49.12 -17.55 -14.63
CA ARG A 77 -48.79 -16.97 -15.93
C ARG A 77 -48.31 -15.51 -15.85
N ASN A 78 -47.75 -15.10 -14.74
CA ASN A 78 -47.21 -13.76 -14.61
C ASN A 78 -45.76 -13.75 -15.09
N ALA A 79 -45.43 -12.89 -16.06
CA ALA A 79 -44.10 -12.61 -16.48
C ALA A 79 -43.56 -11.35 -15.75
N PHE A 80 -42.32 -11.32 -15.47
CA PHE A 80 -41.65 -10.19 -14.84
C PHE A 80 -40.52 -9.67 -15.74
N ALA A 81 -40.36 -8.34 -15.75
CA ALA A 81 -39.21 -7.71 -16.35
C ALA A 81 -38.46 -6.92 -15.26
N TYR A 82 -37.18 -7.05 -15.23
CA TYR A 82 -36.35 -6.39 -14.25
C TYR A 82 -35.10 -5.78 -14.90
N GLN A 83 -34.57 -4.75 -14.28
CA GLN A 83 -33.32 -4.10 -14.67
C GLN A 83 -32.65 -3.54 -13.43
N LEU A 84 -31.39 -3.82 -13.24
CA LEU A 84 -30.55 -3.16 -12.23
C LEU A 84 -29.84 -2.00 -12.88
N LYS A 85 -30.41 -0.77 -12.76
CA LYS A 85 -29.77 0.45 -13.25
C LYS A 85 -28.39 0.62 -12.60
N GLY A 86 -27.37 0.89 -13.41
CA GLY A 86 -25.99 0.96 -12.99
C GLY A 86 -25.19 -0.34 -13.23
N PHE A 87 -25.87 -1.44 -13.57
CA PHE A 87 -25.24 -2.73 -13.89
C PHE A 87 -25.78 -3.34 -15.19
N ASP A 88 -27.11 -3.51 -15.30
CA ASP A 88 -27.74 -4.10 -16.50
C ASP A 88 -27.88 -3.04 -17.59
N LYS A 89 -27.55 -3.39 -18.82
CA LYS A 89 -27.73 -2.51 -20.00
C LYS A 89 -29.16 -2.49 -20.48
N GLU A 90 -29.86 -3.62 -20.40
CA GLU A 90 -31.19 -3.84 -20.93
C GLU A 90 -32.13 -4.46 -19.89
N TRP A 91 -33.43 -4.48 -20.20
CA TRP A 91 -34.42 -5.18 -19.40
C TRP A 91 -34.28 -6.68 -19.59
N ASN A 92 -34.23 -7.40 -18.48
CA ASN A 92 -34.25 -8.86 -18.44
C ASN A 92 -35.67 -9.33 -18.13
N SER A 93 -36.13 -10.39 -18.76
CA SER A 93 -37.44 -10.99 -18.47
C SER A 93 -37.26 -12.35 -17.78
N THR A 94 -38.18 -12.65 -16.84
CA THR A 94 -38.19 -13.92 -16.09
C THR A 94 -39.60 -14.29 -15.71
N GLU A 95 -39.84 -15.59 -15.59
CA GLU A 95 -41.06 -16.15 -14.99
C GLU A 95 -40.86 -16.51 -13.51
N GLU A 96 -39.59 -16.51 -13.06
CA GLU A 96 -39.26 -16.77 -11.67
C GLU A 96 -39.55 -15.53 -10.81
N ARG A 97 -39.85 -15.78 -9.53
CA ARG A 97 -40.13 -14.74 -8.53
C ARG A 97 -38.91 -14.36 -7.71
N ASN A 98 -37.74 -14.64 -8.23
CA ASN A 98 -36.49 -14.34 -7.60
C ASN A 98 -35.44 -14.01 -8.67
N VAL A 99 -34.53 -13.12 -8.32
CA VAL A 99 -33.38 -12.77 -9.15
C VAL A 99 -32.15 -12.68 -8.27
N SER A 100 -31.08 -13.33 -8.70
CA SER A 100 -29.80 -13.34 -8.00
C SER A 100 -28.78 -12.47 -8.71
N TYR A 101 -28.11 -11.64 -7.95
CA TYR A 101 -26.95 -10.89 -8.41
C TYR A 101 -25.71 -11.31 -7.61
N SER A 102 -24.58 -11.40 -8.30
CA SER A 102 -23.30 -11.74 -7.70
C SER A 102 -22.21 -10.80 -8.17
N ASN A 103 -21.25 -10.52 -7.29
CA ASN A 103 -20.03 -9.79 -7.58
C ASN A 103 -20.24 -8.34 -8.11
N LEU A 104 -21.25 -7.64 -7.59
CA LEU A 104 -21.47 -6.24 -7.91
C LEU A 104 -20.35 -5.34 -7.34
N PRO A 105 -19.85 -4.40 -8.12
CA PRO A 105 -18.93 -3.37 -7.62
C PRO A 105 -19.56 -2.50 -6.53
N PRO A 106 -18.76 -1.84 -5.69
CA PRO A 106 -19.28 -0.80 -4.79
C PRO A 106 -19.94 0.32 -5.59
N GLY A 107 -21.12 0.77 -5.14
CA GLY A 107 -21.86 1.82 -5.82
C GLY A 107 -23.33 1.87 -5.42
N HIS A 108 -24.06 2.76 -6.07
CA HIS A 108 -25.50 2.92 -5.93
C HIS A 108 -26.20 2.29 -7.12
N TYR A 109 -27.16 1.43 -6.86
CA TYR A 109 -27.95 0.73 -7.88
C TYR A 109 -29.43 0.94 -7.60
N THR A 110 -30.22 0.95 -8.65
CA THR A 110 -31.70 0.97 -8.55
C THR A 110 -32.25 -0.23 -9.28
N PHE A 111 -32.81 -1.18 -8.53
CA PHE A 111 -33.51 -2.32 -9.10
C PHE A 111 -34.92 -1.90 -9.51
N LEU A 112 -35.20 -2.03 -10.78
CA LEU A 112 -36.50 -1.76 -11.38
C LEU A 112 -37.21 -3.06 -11.68
N LEU A 113 -38.46 -3.18 -11.28
CA LEU A 113 -39.27 -4.38 -11.49
C LEU A 113 -40.62 -4.02 -12.10
N LYS A 114 -40.98 -4.73 -13.16
CA LYS A 114 -42.29 -4.68 -13.79
C LYS A 114 -42.93 -6.06 -13.77
N ALA A 115 -44.23 -6.09 -13.69
CA ALA A 115 -45.02 -7.32 -13.83
C ALA A 115 -46.00 -7.20 -14.98
N CYS A 116 -46.24 -8.34 -15.61
CA CYS A 116 -47.22 -8.49 -16.68
C CYS A 116 -48.36 -9.37 -16.18
N ASN A 117 -49.60 -9.04 -16.58
CA ASN A 117 -50.75 -9.89 -16.31
C ASN A 117 -50.82 -11.08 -17.30
N ASN A 118 -51.79 -11.98 -17.08
CA ASN A 118 -52.01 -13.14 -17.93
C ASN A 118 -52.37 -12.82 -19.41
N ASP A 119 -52.73 -11.58 -19.71
CA ASP A 119 -53.12 -11.11 -21.05
C ASP A 119 -52.02 -10.26 -21.73
N GLY A 120 -50.82 -10.23 -21.16
CA GLY A 120 -49.66 -9.55 -21.72
C GLY A 120 -49.60 -8.05 -21.42
N LYS A 121 -50.41 -7.50 -20.52
CA LYS A 121 -50.40 -6.08 -20.14
C LYS A 121 -49.41 -5.83 -19.00
N TRP A 122 -48.43 -5.00 -19.29
CA TRP A 122 -47.39 -4.61 -18.31
C TRP A 122 -47.87 -3.46 -17.43
N CYS A 123 -47.40 -3.42 -16.17
CA CYS A 123 -47.63 -2.29 -15.29
C CYS A 123 -46.98 -1.02 -15.87
N GLU A 124 -47.65 0.14 -15.71
CA GLU A 124 -47.18 1.42 -16.24
C GLU A 124 -45.90 1.89 -15.51
N MET A 125 -45.90 1.82 -14.20
CA MET A 125 -44.77 2.26 -13.38
C MET A 125 -44.00 1.07 -12.81
N PRO A 126 -42.67 1.06 -12.95
CA PRO A 126 -41.85 0.01 -12.31
C PRO A 126 -41.82 0.25 -10.80
N THR A 127 -41.73 -0.85 -10.03
CA THR A 127 -41.37 -0.77 -8.61
C THR A 127 -39.87 -0.54 -8.51
N GLU A 128 -39.47 0.46 -7.75
CA GLU A 128 -38.08 0.85 -7.54
C GLU A 128 -37.58 0.35 -6.20
N PHE A 129 -36.35 -0.18 -6.18
CA PHE A 129 -35.69 -0.61 -4.98
C PHE A 129 -34.21 -0.17 -5.00
N PHE A 130 -33.79 0.54 -3.98
CA PHE A 130 -32.45 1.12 -3.90
C PHE A 130 -31.47 0.15 -3.23
N ILE A 131 -30.34 -0.05 -3.86
CA ILE A 131 -29.27 -0.94 -3.36
C ILE A 131 -27.98 -0.12 -3.31
N HIS A 132 -27.41 -0.02 -2.13
CA HIS A 132 -26.14 0.65 -1.93
C HIS A 132 -25.10 -0.33 -1.41
N ILE A 133 -23.99 -0.48 -2.14
CA ILE A 133 -22.86 -1.32 -1.76
C ILE A 133 -21.71 -0.41 -1.34
N THR A 134 -21.39 -0.46 -0.03
CA THR A 134 -20.34 0.39 0.54
C THR A 134 -18.95 -0.10 0.14
N PRO A 135 -18.01 0.77 -0.25
CA PRO A 135 -16.64 0.38 -0.53
C PRO A 135 -15.90 -0.04 0.74
N MET A 136 -14.89 -0.89 0.61
CA MET A 136 -13.95 -1.19 1.70
C MET A 136 -13.16 0.07 2.08
N TRP A 137 -12.79 0.21 3.36
CA TRP A 137 -12.07 1.37 3.90
C TRP A 137 -10.78 1.71 3.12
N TYR A 138 -10.06 0.69 2.62
CA TYR A 138 -8.83 0.89 1.84
C TYR A 138 -9.07 1.34 0.38
N GLN A 139 -10.30 1.23 -0.12
CA GLN A 139 -10.70 1.70 -1.45
C GLN A 139 -11.13 3.17 -1.45
N THR A 140 -11.31 3.77 -0.28
CA THR A 140 -11.64 5.18 -0.14
C THR A 140 -10.48 6.06 -0.64
N TRP A 141 -10.81 7.23 -1.17
CA TRP A 141 -9.79 8.18 -1.62
C TRP A 141 -8.83 8.61 -0.49
N ILE A 142 -9.34 8.69 0.76
CA ILE A 142 -8.54 9.02 1.95
C ILE A 142 -7.48 7.95 2.19
N ALA A 143 -7.86 6.66 2.13
CA ALA A 143 -6.91 5.57 2.29
C ALA A 143 -5.82 5.58 1.21
N ARG A 144 -6.17 5.89 -0.04
CA ARG A 144 -5.20 6.04 -1.14
C ARG A 144 -4.21 7.16 -0.87
N CYS A 145 -4.67 8.32 -0.37
CA CYS A 145 -3.78 9.42 0.02
C CYS A 145 -2.83 9.01 1.15
N ILE A 146 -3.31 8.29 2.16
CA ILE A 146 -2.48 7.79 3.25
C ILE A 146 -1.41 6.82 2.72
N PHE A 147 -1.77 5.88 1.83
CA PHE A 147 -0.79 4.96 1.24
C PHE A 147 0.27 5.67 0.41
N ILE A 148 -0.10 6.72 -0.35
CA ILE A 148 0.85 7.53 -1.11
C ILE A 148 1.80 8.27 -0.15
N LEU A 149 1.28 8.89 0.91
CA LEU A 149 2.09 9.57 1.93
C LEU A 149 3.06 8.62 2.63
N CYS A 150 2.60 7.43 3.02
CA CYS A 150 3.46 6.40 3.60
C CYS A 150 4.56 5.97 2.62
N GLY A 151 4.22 5.77 1.35
CA GLY A 151 5.20 5.43 0.30
C GLY A 151 6.27 6.50 0.13
N LEU A 152 5.88 7.78 0.06
CA LEU A 152 6.82 8.91 0.00
C LEU A 152 7.70 9.00 1.25
N GLY A 153 7.12 8.76 2.43
CA GLY A 153 7.87 8.71 3.69
C GLY A 153 8.94 7.61 3.70
N ILE A 154 8.61 6.42 3.22
CA ILE A 154 9.57 5.31 3.11
C ILE A 154 10.70 5.66 2.14
N ILE A 155 10.38 6.23 0.98
CA ILE A 155 11.39 6.66 -0.01
C ILE A 155 12.31 7.73 0.60
N GLY A 156 11.75 8.72 1.27
CA GLY A 156 12.51 9.77 1.96
C GLY A 156 13.44 9.21 3.04
N TRP A 157 12.94 8.25 3.82
CA TRP A 157 13.73 7.57 4.85
C TRP A 157 14.89 6.76 4.25
N ILE A 158 14.66 6.03 3.16
CA ILE A 158 15.70 5.30 2.43
C ILE A 158 16.76 6.27 1.90
N MET A 159 16.35 7.38 1.25
CA MET A 159 17.28 8.39 0.75
C MET A 159 18.12 9.00 1.88
N TYR A 160 17.48 9.37 3.00
CA TYR A 160 18.18 9.88 4.18
C TYR A 160 19.22 8.88 4.69
N PHE A 161 18.87 7.59 4.79
CA PHE A 161 19.80 6.56 5.21
C PHE A 161 21.00 6.40 4.27
N PHE A 162 20.77 6.45 2.96
CA PHE A 162 21.85 6.39 1.96
C PHE A 162 22.79 7.60 2.07
N ILE A 163 22.23 8.82 2.18
CA ILE A 163 23.02 10.05 2.33
C ILE A 163 23.85 10.02 3.62
N ALA A 164 23.24 9.63 4.74
CA ALA A 164 23.91 9.51 6.02
C ALA A 164 25.08 8.51 5.95
N ARG A 165 24.85 7.35 5.35
CA ARG A 165 25.88 6.31 5.16
C ARG A 165 27.03 6.79 4.28
N THR A 166 26.74 7.54 3.20
CA THR A 166 27.75 8.08 2.30
C THR A 166 28.59 9.15 2.99
N ARG A 167 27.96 10.04 3.77
CA ARG A 167 28.68 11.06 4.58
C ARG A 167 29.64 10.41 5.57
N MET A 168 29.21 9.39 6.27
CA MET A 168 30.05 8.67 7.24
C MET A 168 31.25 8.00 6.56
N LYS A 169 31.08 7.41 5.37
CA LYS A 169 32.19 6.84 4.59
C LYS A 169 33.18 7.91 4.16
N MET A 170 32.71 9.09 3.70
CA MET A 170 33.59 10.20 3.32
C MET A 170 34.38 10.73 4.51
N GLN A 171 33.78 10.86 5.69
CA GLN A 171 34.51 11.27 6.91
C GLN A 171 35.62 10.29 7.27
N LEU A 172 35.35 8.99 7.25
CA LEU A 172 36.38 7.97 7.49
C LEU A 172 37.52 8.01 6.46
N GLN A 173 37.22 8.30 5.18
CA GLN A 173 38.25 8.43 4.16
C GLN A 173 39.14 9.65 4.39
N VAL A 174 38.57 10.78 4.78
CA VAL A 174 39.35 11.98 5.11
C VAL A 174 40.26 11.72 6.31
N GLU A 175 39.76 11.11 7.37
CA GLU A 175 40.54 10.79 8.56
C GLU A 175 41.71 9.82 8.24
N THR A 176 41.46 8.80 7.42
CA THR A 176 42.51 7.86 6.99
C THR A 176 43.58 8.57 6.12
N LEU A 177 43.20 9.50 5.26
CA LEU A 177 44.13 10.27 4.45
C LEU A 177 44.97 11.19 5.32
N GLU A 178 44.43 11.89 6.30
CA GLU A 178 45.14 12.69 7.26
C GLU A 178 46.13 11.86 8.07
N HIS A 179 45.71 10.70 8.55
CA HIS A 179 46.59 9.81 9.31
C HIS A 179 47.77 9.31 8.47
N ASN A 180 47.53 8.96 7.21
CA ASN A 180 48.58 8.51 6.29
C ASN A 180 49.58 9.66 5.99
N LYS A 181 49.11 10.89 5.80
CA LYS A 181 50.01 12.06 5.63
C LYS A 181 50.87 12.29 6.85
N ILE A 182 50.32 12.21 8.06
CA ILE A 182 51.09 12.38 9.31
C ILE A 182 52.16 11.27 9.41
N GLN A 183 51.85 10.03 9.06
CA GLN A 183 52.84 8.95 9.05
C GLN A 183 53.91 9.19 8.01
N GLU A 184 53.57 9.64 6.80
CA GLU A 184 54.54 9.94 5.76
C GLU A 184 55.54 11.04 6.23
N ILE A 185 55.04 12.16 6.77
CA ILE A 185 55.87 13.22 7.35
C ILE A 185 56.77 12.69 8.48
N ASN A 186 56.26 11.85 9.34
CA ASN A 186 57.06 11.25 10.40
C ASN A 186 58.17 10.35 9.85
N ASN A 187 57.90 9.55 8.86
CA ASN A 187 58.87 8.68 8.21
C ASN A 187 59.94 9.51 7.48
N GLU A 188 59.56 10.61 6.81
CA GLU A 188 60.54 11.55 6.23
C GLU A 188 61.44 12.17 7.28
N LYS A 189 60.88 12.64 8.41
CA LYS A 189 61.66 13.16 9.54
C LYS A 189 62.66 12.15 10.06
N VAL A 190 62.22 10.91 10.28
CA VAL A 190 63.11 9.83 10.75
C VAL A 190 64.26 9.60 9.75
N ARG A 191 63.96 9.52 8.45
CA ARG A 191 64.97 9.38 7.39
C ARG A 191 65.95 10.57 7.38
N PHE A 192 65.42 11.78 7.50
CA PHE A 192 66.26 12.98 7.60
C PHE A 192 67.21 12.91 8.78
N TYR A 193 66.74 12.58 9.98
CA TYR A 193 67.59 12.48 11.16
C TYR A 193 68.63 11.33 11.03
N MET A 194 68.27 10.21 10.43
CA MET A 194 69.20 9.11 10.19
C MET A 194 70.32 9.55 9.22
N ASN A 195 69.95 10.19 8.12
CA ASN A 195 70.91 10.70 7.12
C ASN A 195 71.85 11.76 7.72
N MET A 196 71.26 12.73 8.43
CA MET A 196 72.04 13.77 9.15
C MET A 196 73.01 13.17 10.14
N SER A 197 72.56 12.14 10.90
CA SER A 197 73.43 11.45 11.87
C SER A 197 74.61 10.80 11.17
N HIS A 198 74.40 10.18 10.00
CA HIS A 198 75.46 9.57 9.22
C HIS A 198 76.44 10.61 8.63
N GLU A 199 75.87 11.70 8.07
CA GLU A 199 76.68 12.78 7.49
C GLU A 199 77.49 13.58 8.54
N LEU A 200 76.97 13.71 9.76
CA LEU A 200 77.67 14.33 10.86
C LEU A 200 78.74 13.42 11.47
N ARG A 201 78.51 12.08 11.49
CA ARG A 201 79.49 11.12 12.07
C ARG A 201 80.82 11.12 11.32
N THR A 202 80.77 11.29 9.98
CA THR A 202 82.00 11.25 9.17
C THR A 202 82.94 12.41 9.46
N PRO A 203 82.50 13.71 9.41
CA PRO A 203 83.41 14.81 9.77
C PRO A 203 83.85 14.81 11.24
N LEU A 204 82.92 14.34 12.16
CA LEU A 204 83.25 14.26 13.54
C LEU A 204 84.34 13.17 13.79
N SER A 205 84.25 12.02 13.12
CA SER A 205 85.28 10.99 13.17
C SER A 205 86.64 11.49 12.62
N LEU A 206 86.63 12.33 11.57
CA LEU A 206 87.84 12.95 11.00
C LEU A 206 88.48 13.96 11.95
N ILE A 207 87.73 14.53 12.86
CA ILE A 207 88.24 15.44 13.89
C ILE A 207 88.73 14.67 15.12
N ILE A 208 87.95 13.69 15.57
CA ILE A 208 88.20 12.89 16.78
C ILE A 208 89.44 12.03 16.61
N ALA A 209 89.63 11.37 15.45
CA ALA A 209 90.78 10.46 15.24
C ALA A 209 92.14 11.18 15.34
N PRO A 210 92.38 12.36 14.69
CA PRO A 210 93.57 13.07 14.89
C PRO A 210 93.77 13.60 16.32
N LEU A 211 92.69 14.01 17.00
CA LEU A 211 92.78 14.46 18.38
C LEU A 211 93.15 13.28 19.32
N GLU A 212 92.65 12.08 19.11
CA GLU A 212 93.09 10.87 19.87
C GLU A 212 94.58 10.57 19.65
N ASP A 213 95.02 10.70 18.38
CA ASP A 213 96.43 10.45 18.06
C ASP A 213 97.40 11.56 18.70
N MET A 214 96.94 12.80 18.68
CA MET A 214 97.64 13.88 19.39
C MET A 214 97.67 13.66 20.91
N MET A 215 96.62 13.22 21.49
CA MET A 215 96.54 12.78 22.93
C MET A 215 97.51 11.69 23.28
N LYS A 216 97.64 10.67 22.41
CA LYS A 216 98.59 9.61 22.55
C LYS A 216 100.01 10.07 22.51
N LEU A 217 100.33 10.99 21.57
CA LEU A 217 101.68 11.65 21.45
C LEU A 217 101.95 12.53 22.62
N SER A 218 100.94 13.27 23.17
CA SER A 218 101.12 14.22 24.30
C SER A 218 101.42 13.52 25.64
N ARG A 219 101.18 12.23 25.74
CA ARG A 219 101.66 11.42 26.93
C ARG A 219 103.16 11.43 27.07
N MET A 220 103.92 11.82 26.02
CA MET A 220 105.38 12.02 26.02
C MET A 220 105.76 13.49 26.18
N LEU A 221 104.83 14.46 26.19
CA LEU A 221 105.05 15.90 26.30
C LEU A 221 104.43 16.48 27.58
N ASP A 222 104.75 17.67 27.92
CA ASP A 222 104.46 18.41 29.14
C ASP A 222 102.99 18.34 29.60
N LYS A 223 102.73 18.19 30.95
CA LYS A 223 101.39 18.09 31.58
C LYS A 223 100.42 19.18 31.24
N LYS A 224 100.81 20.32 30.71
CA LYS A 224 99.96 21.41 30.30
C LYS A 224 99.24 21.09 28.97
N LEU A 225 99.98 20.57 28.02
CA LEU A 225 99.45 20.19 26.72
C LEU A 225 98.45 19.05 26.83
N GLN A 226 98.68 18.14 27.75
CA GLN A 226 97.78 17.06 28.04
C GLN A 226 96.37 17.56 28.52
N ARG A 227 96.30 18.54 29.37
CA ARG A 227 95.10 19.11 29.90
C ARG A 227 94.32 19.83 28.80
N ASP A 228 95.00 20.63 27.95
CA ASP A 228 94.34 21.39 26.86
C ASP A 228 93.80 20.48 25.79
N LEU A 229 94.43 19.38 25.42
CA LEU A 229 93.94 18.33 24.52
C LEU A 229 92.73 17.54 25.09
N GLN A 230 92.77 17.26 26.37
CA GLN A 230 91.64 16.54 27.04
C GLN A 230 90.44 17.46 27.13
N TYR A 231 90.58 18.73 27.29
CA TYR A 231 89.50 19.72 27.30
C TYR A 231 88.83 19.83 25.91
N VAL A 232 89.59 19.83 24.84
CA VAL A 232 89.06 19.84 23.46
C VAL A 232 88.36 18.52 23.14
N TYR A 233 88.93 17.40 23.55
CA TYR A 233 88.33 16.08 23.34
C TYR A 233 87.00 15.93 24.08
N GLN A 234 86.87 16.42 25.31
CA GLN A 234 85.63 16.33 26.08
C GLN A 234 84.53 17.25 25.60
N ASN A 235 84.85 18.27 24.84
CA ASN A 235 83.91 19.27 24.32
C ASN A 235 83.61 19.12 22.81
N SER A 236 84.18 18.08 22.18
CA SER A 236 83.93 17.68 20.77
C SER A 236 82.92 16.51 20.72
#